data_ba34d9b00dbaab634ba4774473800af2
#
_entry.id   ba34d9b00dbaab634ba4774473800af2
#
_cell.length_a   1.000
_cell.length_b   1.000
_cell.length_c   1.000
_cell.angle_alpha   90.00
_cell.angle_beta   90.00
_cell.angle_gamma   90.00
#
_symmetry.space_group_name_H-M   'P 1'
#
loop_
_entity.id
_entity.type
_entity.pdbx_description
1 polymer ?
#
loop_
_entity_poly.entity_id
_entity_poly.type
_entity_poly.pdbx_seq_one_letter_code
_entity_poly.pdbx_strand_id
1 'polypeptide(L)'
;MKKRLFPLLLVLTLLLTLCTPFAQAEGRTLSITSASGRAGETVSVQVRLTGSVYSGRFELAYDADEIELLQWSGADGAMCVFNHEQPGLLLVTFVSTTALENTSLCTLQFRVSAATPETGSALTLKSIRLYDETGTSVPATAEKGSISRSTARLTLSREQTVESRSVRMTVRLEGELSPAGGNFTLQYDPDCLQLTSVLKLHPAVGLLTWNEPQPGTVHVSFSGTQPLSTGELCAAMFRTVGTAGDTSAVTLTDVRMYDTDGKSIDASAEDGSVDVVLPSDRAPKLWAVGGAIQPDGSAVVSVVLQGRGIVCGGSFTLTYDQSLSVQAEPSGTCQINSEPGMLRASF
;
A
#
# COMPACT_ATOMS: atom_id res chain seq x y z
N MET A 1 49.39 53.70 -1.95
CA MET A 1 48.25 52.73 -1.91
C MET A 1 47.59 52.43 -3.27
N LYS A 2 48.02 53.00 -4.40
CA LYS A 2 47.40 52.78 -5.73
C LYS A 2 47.92 51.63 -6.55
N LYS A 3 49.04 50.97 -6.17
CA LYS A 3 49.70 49.90 -6.96
C LYS A 3 49.25 48.45 -6.62
N ARG A 4 48.41 48.21 -5.62
CA ARG A 4 47.88 46.86 -5.27
C ARG A 4 46.42 46.63 -5.66
N LEU A 5 45.74 47.68 -6.18
CA LEU A 5 44.32 47.55 -6.56
C LEU A 5 44.14 46.92 -7.95
N PHE A 6 45.12 47.07 -8.85
CA PHE A 6 45.01 46.56 -10.21
C PHE A 6 45.08 45.04 -10.33
N PRO A 7 45.99 44.32 -9.61
CA PRO A 7 45.94 42.85 -9.66
C PRO A 7 44.75 42.27 -8.95
N LEU A 8 44.19 42.93 -7.92
CA LEU A 8 43.01 42.49 -7.22
C LEU A 8 41.75 42.61 -8.12
N LEU A 9 41.65 43.67 -8.91
CA LEU A 9 40.56 43.88 -9.87
C LEU A 9 40.65 42.86 -11.02
N LEU A 10 41.86 42.52 -11.49
CA LEU A 10 42.06 41.54 -12.56
C LEU A 10 41.72 40.11 -12.09
N VAL A 11 42.05 39.75 -10.85
CA VAL A 11 41.69 38.45 -10.24
C VAL A 11 40.17 38.37 -10.00
N LEU A 12 39.52 39.47 -9.60
CA LEU A 12 38.07 39.53 -9.40
C LEU A 12 37.32 39.41 -10.74
N THR A 13 37.80 40.06 -11.83
CA THR A 13 37.20 39.89 -13.15
C THR A 13 37.43 38.51 -13.74
N LEU A 14 38.60 37.90 -13.49
CA LEU A 14 38.88 36.51 -13.89
C LEU A 14 38.03 35.47 -13.10
N LEU A 15 37.76 35.74 -11.82
CA LEU A 15 36.82 34.91 -11.02
C LEU A 15 35.37 35.06 -11.46
N LEU A 16 34.94 36.27 -11.88
CA LEU A 16 33.59 36.47 -12.40
C LEU A 16 33.34 35.81 -13.78
N THR A 17 34.39 35.65 -14.59
CA THR A 17 34.28 34.98 -15.90
C THR A 17 34.33 33.46 -15.78
N LEU A 18 34.72 32.90 -14.63
CA LEU A 18 34.65 31.46 -14.34
C LEU A 18 33.32 31.02 -13.74
N CYS A 19 32.43 31.96 -13.33
CA CYS A 19 31.06 31.71 -13.02
C CYS A 19 30.16 31.84 -14.28
N THR A 20 30.49 31.09 -15.32
CA THR A 20 29.41 30.78 -16.29
C THR A 20 28.40 29.96 -15.52
N PRO A 21 27.12 30.38 -15.46
CA PRO A 21 26.11 29.46 -14.95
C PRO A 21 26.28 28.19 -15.80
N PHE A 22 26.55 27.06 -15.15
CA PHE A 22 26.29 25.78 -15.76
C PHE A 22 24.83 25.89 -16.21
N ALA A 23 24.59 26.09 -17.48
CA ALA A 23 23.28 25.87 -18.05
C ALA A 23 22.99 24.41 -17.68
N GLN A 24 22.16 24.22 -16.66
CA GLN A 24 21.56 22.92 -16.41
C GLN A 24 20.96 22.56 -17.75
N ALA A 25 21.54 21.59 -18.43
CA ALA A 25 20.95 21.03 -19.61
C ALA A 25 19.55 20.61 -19.16
N GLU A 26 18.52 21.34 -19.59
CA GLU A 26 17.14 21.02 -19.26
C GLU A 26 16.95 19.55 -19.64
N GLY A 27 16.86 18.72 -18.60
CA GLY A 27 16.81 17.29 -18.78
C GLY A 27 15.49 16.95 -19.50
N ARG A 28 15.60 16.37 -20.68
CA ARG A 28 14.45 15.86 -21.40
C ARG A 28 14.01 14.56 -20.78
N THR A 29 12.72 14.42 -20.51
CA THR A 29 12.17 13.22 -19.95
C THR A 29 11.04 12.70 -20.82
N LEU A 30 11.07 11.41 -21.14
CA LEU A 30 9.92 10.70 -21.67
C LEU A 30 9.27 9.93 -20.52
N SER A 31 8.04 10.24 -20.21
CA SER A 31 7.24 9.54 -19.22
C SER A 31 6.06 8.83 -19.87
N ILE A 32 5.64 7.71 -19.32
CA ILE A 32 4.41 7.05 -19.72
C ILE A 32 3.43 7.03 -18.55
N THR A 33 2.18 7.45 -18.80
CA THR A 33 1.15 7.49 -17.77
C THR A 33 0.71 6.07 -17.40
N SER A 34 0.27 5.89 -16.15
CA SER A 34 -0.38 4.66 -15.72
C SER A 34 -1.89 4.76 -15.87
N ALA A 35 -2.55 3.60 -15.99
CA ALA A 35 -3.99 3.48 -16.06
C ALA A 35 -4.45 2.20 -15.35
N SER A 36 -5.72 2.16 -14.96
CA SER A 36 -6.39 0.96 -14.44
C SER A 36 -7.73 0.75 -15.12
N GLY A 37 -8.18 -0.49 -15.19
CA GLY A 37 -9.46 -0.84 -15.81
C GLY A 37 -9.90 -2.26 -15.49
N ARG A 38 -11.17 -2.57 -15.76
CA ARG A 38 -11.73 -3.92 -15.59
C ARG A 38 -11.21 -4.86 -16.68
N ALA A 39 -11.21 -6.16 -16.42
CA ALA A 39 -10.94 -7.15 -17.47
C ALA A 39 -11.90 -6.96 -18.67
N GLY A 40 -11.33 -6.90 -19.87
CA GLY A 40 -12.04 -6.60 -21.12
C GLY A 40 -12.20 -5.12 -21.43
N GLU A 41 -11.90 -4.21 -20.51
CA GLU A 41 -11.99 -2.77 -20.70
C GLU A 41 -10.78 -2.24 -21.49
N THR A 42 -11.02 -1.18 -22.27
CA THR A 42 -9.98 -0.46 -22.98
C THR A 42 -9.58 0.78 -22.19
N VAL A 43 -8.30 0.89 -21.87
CA VAL A 43 -7.71 2.03 -21.17
C VAL A 43 -6.73 2.76 -22.05
N SER A 44 -6.55 4.06 -21.81
CA SER A 44 -5.64 4.91 -22.58
C SER A 44 -4.46 5.34 -21.72
N VAL A 45 -3.25 5.23 -22.27
CA VAL A 45 -2.02 5.78 -21.71
C VAL A 45 -1.36 6.72 -22.70
N GLN A 46 -0.57 7.67 -22.19
CA GLN A 46 0.13 8.66 -22.98
C GLN A 46 1.62 8.58 -22.76
N VAL A 47 2.39 8.66 -23.84
CA VAL A 47 3.82 8.93 -23.76
C VAL A 47 4.02 10.43 -23.83
N ARG A 48 4.53 11.02 -22.76
CA ARG A 48 4.70 12.46 -22.58
C ARG A 48 6.16 12.85 -22.67
N LEU A 49 6.42 13.94 -23.33
CA LEU A 49 7.72 14.61 -23.37
C LEU A 49 7.71 15.79 -22.40
N THR A 50 8.73 15.89 -21.56
CA THR A 50 9.11 17.10 -20.83
C THR A 50 10.39 17.63 -21.45
N GLY A 51 10.46 18.94 -21.71
CA GLY A 51 11.50 19.60 -22.48
C GLY A 51 11.13 19.76 -23.95
N SER A 52 12.11 20.07 -24.82
CA SER A 52 11.92 20.42 -26.21
C SER A 52 12.73 19.53 -27.15
N VAL A 53 12.09 19.00 -28.21
CA VAL A 53 12.71 18.19 -29.28
C VAL A 53 12.03 18.42 -30.61
N TYR A 54 12.71 18.05 -31.71
CA TYR A 54 12.14 18.13 -33.09
C TYR A 54 11.86 16.76 -33.67
N SER A 55 12.63 15.75 -33.26
CA SER A 55 12.42 14.40 -33.76
C SER A 55 12.94 13.38 -32.74
N GLY A 56 12.57 12.13 -32.95
CA GLY A 56 13.09 11.06 -32.13
C GLY A 56 12.48 9.71 -32.42
N ARG A 57 13.00 8.72 -31.71
CA ARG A 57 12.46 7.38 -31.66
C ARG A 57 12.58 6.78 -30.28
N PHE A 58 11.68 5.89 -29.97
CA PHE A 58 11.72 5.06 -28.77
C PHE A 58 11.02 3.72 -29.02
N GLU A 59 11.32 2.77 -28.18
CA GLU A 59 10.63 1.48 -28.10
C GLU A 59 9.82 1.43 -26.82
N LEU A 60 8.55 1.01 -26.91
CA LEU A 60 7.74 0.65 -25.77
C LEU A 60 7.69 -0.86 -25.65
N ALA A 61 8.17 -1.40 -24.53
CA ALA A 61 8.06 -2.80 -24.18
C ALA A 61 6.97 -2.99 -23.11
N TYR A 62 6.15 -4.02 -23.30
CA TYR A 62 5.07 -4.44 -22.42
C TYR A 62 4.88 -5.96 -22.49
N ASP A 63 4.15 -6.54 -21.56
CA ASP A 63 3.81 -7.96 -21.57
C ASP A 63 2.53 -8.19 -22.39
N ALA A 64 2.65 -8.87 -23.53
CA ALA A 64 1.52 -9.12 -24.43
C ALA A 64 0.57 -10.23 -23.93
N ASP A 65 0.99 -11.04 -22.96
CA ASP A 65 0.13 -12.04 -22.32
C ASP A 65 -0.76 -11.39 -21.25
N GLU A 66 -0.32 -10.24 -20.70
CA GLU A 66 -1.05 -9.51 -19.67
C GLU A 66 -1.95 -8.40 -20.22
N ILE A 67 -1.50 -7.66 -21.26
CA ILE A 67 -2.23 -6.55 -21.88
C ILE A 67 -2.10 -6.57 -23.40
N GLU A 68 -3.15 -6.18 -24.10
CA GLU A 68 -3.20 -6.15 -25.57
C GLU A 68 -3.23 -4.72 -26.08
N LEU A 69 -2.24 -4.33 -26.91
CA LEU A 69 -2.25 -3.04 -27.59
C LEU A 69 -3.24 -3.06 -28.75
N LEU A 70 -4.27 -2.22 -28.70
CA LEU A 70 -5.35 -2.16 -29.70
C LEU A 70 -5.16 -1.06 -30.71
N GLN A 71 -4.80 0.14 -30.26
CA GLN A 71 -4.79 1.33 -31.09
C GLN A 71 -3.73 2.33 -30.60
N TRP A 72 -3.25 3.16 -31.53
CA TRP A 72 -2.33 4.25 -31.23
C TRP A 72 -2.62 5.45 -32.11
N SER A 73 -2.28 6.64 -31.61
CA SER A 73 -2.32 7.91 -32.33
C SER A 73 -1.10 8.76 -31.97
N GLY A 74 -0.55 9.48 -32.92
CA GLY A 74 0.58 10.39 -32.72
C GLY A 74 0.12 11.77 -32.20
N ALA A 75 1.10 12.60 -31.85
CA ALA A 75 0.89 13.98 -31.43
C ALA A 75 0.40 14.84 -32.58
N ASP A 76 -0.42 15.84 -32.26
CA ASP A 76 -0.77 16.89 -33.21
C ASP A 76 0.48 17.70 -33.61
N GLY A 77 0.65 17.95 -34.90
CA GLY A 77 1.79 18.70 -35.45
C GLY A 77 3.07 17.87 -35.64
N ALA A 78 3.05 16.57 -35.37
CA ALA A 78 4.15 15.66 -35.66
C ALA A 78 3.74 14.55 -36.62
N MET A 79 4.62 14.20 -37.55
CA MET A 79 4.49 12.94 -38.28
C MET A 79 5.00 11.81 -37.42
N CYS A 80 4.13 10.84 -37.10
CA CYS A 80 4.46 9.69 -36.30
C CYS A 80 4.34 8.40 -37.14
N VAL A 81 5.34 7.53 -37.04
CA VAL A 81 5.35 6.20 -37.64
C VAL A 81 5.44 5.16 -36.51
N PHE A 82 4.56 4.20 -36.57
CA PHE A 82 4.45 3.14 -35.60
C PHE A 82 4.73 1.78 -36.27
N ASN A 83 5.51 0.94 -35.60
CA ASN A 83 5.72 -0.44 -36.00
C ASN A 83 5.43 -1.37 -34.81
N HIS A 84 4.47 -2.28 -34.99
CA HIS A 84 4.01 -3.25 -33.99
C HIS A 84 3.91 -4.65 -34.63
N GLU A 85 5.01 -5.10 -35.24
CA GLU A 85 5.08 -6.43 -35.83
C GLU A 85 5.30 -7.55 -34.80
N GLN A 86 5.87 -7.19 -33.66
CA GLN A 86 6.12 -8.12 -32.55
C GLN A 86 5.20 -7.79 -31.37
N PRO A 87 4.35 -8.72 -30.90
CA PRO A 87 3.61 -8.55 -29.67
C PRO A 87 4.55 -8.20 -28.51
N GLY A 88 4.14 -7.26 -27.66
CA GLY A 88 4.95 -6.79 -26.54
C GLY A 88 5.98 -5.71 -26.88
N LEU A 89 6.11 -5.31 -28.17
CA LEU A 89 7.05 -4.28 -28.58
C LEU A 89 6.40 -3.32 -29.60
N LEU A 90 6.35 -2.04 -29.28
CA LEU A 90 5.96 -0.97 -30.19
C LEU A 90 7.14 -0.04 -30.44
N LEU A 91 7.58 0.07 -31.70
CA LEU A 91 8.54 1.09 -32.12
C LEU A 91 7.80 2.35 -32.59
N VAL A 92 8.18 3.49 -32.06
CA VAL A 92 7.63 4.80 -32.42
C VAL A 92 8.76 5.68 -32.94
N THR A 93 8.56 6.26 -34.10
CA THR A 93 9.44 7.30 -34.68
C THR A 93 8.59 8.53 -34.98
N PHE A 94 9.06 9.72 -34.63
CA PHE A 94 8.35 10.95 -34.85
C PHE A 94 9.28 12.05 -35.35
N VAL A 95 8.72 12.95 -36.13
CA VAL A 95 9.41 14.16 -36.64
C VAL A 95 8.40 15.32 -36.73
N SER A 96 8.86 16.51 -36.37
CA SER A 96 8.09 17.73 -36.46
C SER A 96 8.92 18.85 -37.12
N THR A 97 8.27 19.76 -37.79
CA THR A 97 8.88 20.97 -38.34
C THR A 97 8.99 22.10 -37.32
N THR A 98 8.31 21.98 -36.20
CA THR A 98 8.36 22.89 -35.04
C THR A 98 8.76 22.16 -33.81
N ALA A 99 9.29 22.87 -32.81
CA ALA A 99 9.62 22.26 -31.52
C ALA A 99 8.39 21.60 -30.88
N LEU A 100 8.54 20.36 -30.48
CA LEU A 100 7.57 19.67 -29.61
C LEU A 100 8.01 19.93 -28.18
N GLU A 101 7.19 20.66 -27.42
CA GLU A 101 7.52 21.08 -26.04
C GLU A 101 6.46 20.62 -25.05
N ASN A 102 6.88 19.95 -24.01
CA ASN A 102 6.02 19.53 -22.88
C ASN A 102 4.66 18.95 -23.34
N THR A 103 4.70 18.03 -24.29
CA THR A 103 3.51 17.54 -25.00
C THR A 103 3.37 16.02 -24.91
N SER A 104 2.19 15.51 -25.25
CA SER A 104 1.98 14.08 -25.47
C SER A 104 2.46 13.72 -26.87
N LEU A 105 3.44 12.81 -26.96
CA LEU A 105 3.98 12.32 -28.25
C LEU A 105 3.06 11.30 -28.91
N CYS A 106 2.40 10.48 -28.12
CA CYS A 106 1.39 9.54 -28.60
C CYS A 106 0.45 9.11 -27.48
N THR A 107 -0.75 8.69 -27.89
CA THR A 107 -1.74 8.04 -27.06
C THR A 107 -1.90 6.61 -27.52
N LEU A 108 -1.90 5.68 -26.59
CA LEU A 108 -1.97 4.25 -26.81
C LEU A 108 -3.19 3.69 -26.08
N GLN A 109 -3.95 2.81 -26.75
CA GLN A 109 -5.11 2.15 -26.15
C GLN A 109 -4.79 0.67 -25.96
N PHE A 110 -4.93 0.22 -24.72
CA PHE A 110 -4.72 -1.17 -24.35
C PHE A 110 -6.02 -1.78 -23.83
N ARG A 111 -6.22 -3.05 -24.13
CA ARG A 111 -7.23 -3.88 -23.48
C ARG A 111 -6.62 -4.52 -22.25
N VAL A 112 -7.29 -4.33 -21.10
CA VAL A 112 -6.98 -5.04 -19.86
C VAL A 112 -7.49 -6.48 -19.96
N SER A 113 -6.65 -7.47 -19.70
CA SER A 113 -7.06 -8.87 -19.72
C SER A 113 -7.35 -9.41 -18.32
N ALA A 114 -7.89 -10.61 -18.22
CA ALA A 114 -8.02 -11.29 -16.93
C ALA A 114 -6.66 -11.66 -16.31
N ALA A 115 -5.61 -11.77 -17.15
CA ALA A 115 -4.24 -12.03 -16.70
C ALA A 115 -3.49 -10.78 -16.23
N THR A 116 -4.03 -9.57 -16.50
CA THR A 116 -3.40 -8.32 -16.06
C THR A 116 -3.30 -8.31 -14.53
N PRO A 117 -2.09 -8.13 -13.94
CA PRO A 117 -1.93 -8.08 -12.49
C PRO A 117 -2.62 -6.86 -11.86
N GLU A 118 -3.16 -7.02 -10.65
CA GLU A 118 -3.63 -5.89 -9.82
C GLU A 118 -2.49 -4.92 -9.47
N THR A 119 -1.27 -5.44 -9.33
CA THR A 119 -0.06 -4.64 -9.09
C THR A 119 0.43 -3.87 -10.32
N GLY A 120 -0.11 -4.19 -11.51
CA GLY A 120 0.17 -3.54 -12.77
C GLY A 120 1.17 -4.26 -13.66
N SER A 121 0.81 -4.37 -14.95
CA SER A 121 1.71 -4.75 -16.04
C SER A 121 2.58 -3.55 -16.44
N ALA A 122 3.89 -3.73 -16.46
CA ALA A 122 4.83 -2.65 -16.65
C ALA A 122 4.89 -2.17 -18.11
N LEU A 123 4.88 -0.84 -18.31
CA LEU A 123 5.15 -0.17 -19.56
C LEU A 123 6.54 0.47 -19.47
N THR A 124 7.46 0.03 -20.32
CA THR A 124 8.88 0.46 -20.24
C THR A 124 9.35 1.04 -21.56
N LEU A 125 9.84 2.27 -21.51
CA LEU A 125 10.46 2.94 -22.65
C LEU A 125 11.93 2.54 -22.76
N LYS A 126 12.37 2.15 -23.97
CA LYS A 126 13.73 1.68 -24.27
C LYS A 126 14.25 2.36 -25.54
N SER A 127 15.55 2.21 -25.79
CA SER A 127 16.21 2.64 -27.04
C SER A 127 15.91 4.08 -27.44
N ILE A 128 15.75 4.99 -26.45
CA ILE A 128 15.35 6.38 -26.67
C ILE A 128 16.47 7.12 -27.40
N ARG A 129 16.11 7.80 -28.51
CA ARG A 129 16.97 8.75 -29.22
C ARG A 129 16.15 9.97 -29.58
N LEU A 130 16.53 11.12 -29.08
CA LEU A 130 15.89 12.39 -29.34
C LEU A 130 16.86 13.35 -30.01
N TYR A 131 16.34 14.25 -30.85
CA TYR A 131 17.16 15.17 -31.61
C TYR A 131 16.57 16.60 -31.56
N ASP A 132 17.46 17.58 -31.50
CA ASP A 132 17.13 19.00 -31.60
C ASP A 132 16.87 19.43 -33.05
N GLU A 133 16.70 20.75 -33.27
CA GLU A 133 16.45 21.34 -34.59
C GLU A 133 17.58 21.15 -35.59
N THR A 134 18.81 20.96 -35.11
CA THR A 134 20.00 20.73 -35.93
C THR A 134 20.22 19.27 -36.26
N GLY A 135 19.40 18.34 -35.72
CA GLY A 135 19.59 16.93 -35.83
C GLY A 135 20.65 16.38 -34.87
N THR A 136 21.10 17.16 -33.88
CA THR A 136 22.03 16.73 -32.87
C THR A 136 21.30 15.90 -31.81
N SER A 137 21.87 14.75 -31.42
CA SER A 137 21.28 13.90 -30.40
C SER A 137 21.33 14.58 -29.03
N VAL A 138 20.19 14.56 -28.34
CA VAL A 138 20.03 15.15 -27.02
C VAL A 138 19.74 14.06 -25.98
N PRO A 139 20.34 14.16 -24.78
CA PRO A 139 20.11 13.17 -23.73
C PRO A 139 18.67 13.22 -23.23
N ALA A 140 18.14 12.04 -22.84
CA ALA A 140 16.83 11.92 -22.26
C ALA A 140 16.82 10.84 -21.16
N THR A 141 15.95 11.05 -20.17
CA THR A 141 15.59 10.06 -19.15
C THR A 141 14.24 9.43 -19.47
N ALA A 142 13.97 8.27 -18.89
CA ALA A 142 12.70 7.58 -19.06
C ALA A 142 12.04 7.29 -17.73
N GLU A 143 10.74 7.53 -17.65
CA GLU A 143 9.88 7.13 -16.53
C GLU A 143 8.90 6.06 -17.01
N LYS A 144 8.75 5.03 -16.19
CA LYS A 144 7.87 3.89 -16.48
C LYS A 144 6.43 4.22 -16.12
N GLY A 145 5.50 3.58 -16.83
CA GLY A 145 4.09 3.49 -16.44
C GLY A 145 3.67 2.05 -16.19
N SER A 146 2.40 1.87 -15.88
CA SER A 146 1.81 0.54 -15.71
C SER A 146 0.32 0.55 -16.06
N ILE A 147 -0.20 -0.62 -16.41
CA ILE A 147 -1.64 -0.85 -16.54
C ILE A 147 -2.02 -1.92 -15.54
N SER A 148 -2.92 -1.60 -14.61
CA SER A 148 -3.40 -2.51 -13.58
C SER A 148 -4.84 -2.95 -13.84
N ARG A 149 -5.18 -4.14 -13.37
CA ARG A 149 -6.56 -4.61 -13.40
C ARG A 149 -7.26 -4.11 -12.13
N SER A 150 -8.33 -3.34 -12.34
CA SER A 150 -9.20 -2.90 -11.26
C SER A 150 -10.05 -4.06 -10.78
N THR A 151 -10.04 -4.29 -9.47
CA THR A 151 -10.84 -5.32 -8.81
C THR A 151 -11.52 -4.77 -7.58
N ALA A 152 -12.58 -5.46 -7.13
CA ALA A 152 -13.03 -5.38 -5.76
C ALA A 152 -12.38 -6.54 -4.99
N ARG A 153 -11.88 -6.29 -3.79
CA ARG A 153 -11.19 -7.30 -2.99
C ARG A 153 -11.83 -7.45 -1.62
N LEU A 154 -12.01 -8.70 -1.20
CA LEU A 154 -12.32 -9.02 0.19
C LEU A 154 -11.06 -9.47 0.90
N THR A 155 -10.80 -8.91 2.06
CA THR A 155 -9.69 -9.31 2.93
C THR A 155 -10.21 -9.76 4.27
N LEU A 156 -9.64 -10.84 4.81
CA LEU A 156 -9.91 -11.33 6.15
C LEU A 156 -8.83 -10.88 7.11
N SER A 157 -9.24 -10.49 8.31
CA SER A 157 -8.31 -10.20 9.40
C SER A 157 -7.60 -11.48 9.85
N ARG A 158 -6.40 -11.31 10.46
CA ARG A 158 -5.66 -12.35 11.17
C ARG A 158 -5.76 -12.06 12.65
N GLU A 159 -6.25 -13.04 13.40
CA GLU A 159 -6.58 -12.84 14.81
C GLU A 159 -5.86 -13.86 15.69
N GLN A 160 -5.65 -13.48 16.95
CA GLN A 160 -5.20 -14.37 17.99
C GLN A 160 -6.23 -14.44 19.10
N THR A 161 -6.45 -15.62 19.63
CA THR A 161 -7.40 -15.85 20.72
C THR A 161 -6.83 -16.85 21.72
N VAL A 162 -7.49 -17.04 22.84
CA VAL A 162 -7.21 -18.12 23.77
C VAL A 162 -8.38 -19.09 23.79
N GLU A 163 -8.16 -20.28 24.33
CA GLU A 163 -9.17 -21.34 24.46
C GLU A 163 -10.49 -20.83 25.06
N SER A 164 -11.59 -21.33 24.56
CA SER A 164 -12.96 -21.03 25.05
C SER A 164 -13.37 -19.55 25.01
N ARG A 165 -12.66 -18.70 24.27
CA ARG A 165 -13.00 -17.29 24.10
C ARG A 165 -13.64 -17.02 22.75
N SER A 166 -14.35 -15.90 22.68
CA SER A 166 -14.86 -15.41 21.42
C SER A 166 -13.78 -14.62 20.67
N VAL A 167 -13.73 -14.80 19.36
CA VAL A 167 -12.88 -14.03 18.44
C VAL A 167 -13.73 -13.46 17.33
N ARG A 168 -13.41 -12.23 16.94
CA ARG A 168 -14.05 -11.53 15.84
C ARG A 168 -13.10 -11.52 14.65
N MET A 169 -13.52 -12.08 13.53
CA MET A 169 -12.86 -11.93 12.25
C MET A 169 -13.59 -10.91 11.40
N THR A 170 -12.89 -9.94 10.87
CA THR A 170 -13.47 -8.88 10.05
C THR A 170 -13.20 -9.17 8.59
N VAL A 171 -14.27 -9.15 7.79
CA VAL A 171 -14.22 -9.12 6.32
C VAL A 171 -14.24 -7.67 5.89
N ARG A 172 -13.22 -7.22 5.17
CA ARG A 172 -13.10 -5.86 4.64
C ARG A 172 -13.28 -5.87 3.14
N LEU A 173 -13.94 -4.84 2.63
CA LEU A 173 -14.02 -4.53 1.21
C LEU A 173 -12.92 -3.52 0.87
N GLU A 174 -12.10 -3.85 -0.10
CA GLU A 174 -10.98 -3.06 -0.60
C GLU A 174 -10.99 -3.04 -2.13
N GLY A 175 -10.01 -2.35 -2.73
CA GLY A 175 -9.84 -2.27 -4.17
C GLY A 175 -10.48 -1.03 -4.80
N GLU A 176 -10.40 -0.95 -6.12
CA GLU A 176 -10.83 0.23 -6.88
C GLU A 176 -12.30 0.15 -7.32
N LEU A 177 -12.86 -1.06 -7.39
CA LEU A 177 -14.25 -1.26 -7.77
C LEU A 177 -15.18 -1.26 -6.54
N SER A 178 -16.30 -0.59 -6.67
CA SER A 178 -17.31 -0.45 -5.63
C SER A 178 -18.53 -1.32 -5.96
N PRO A 179 -18.64 -2.54 -5.38
CA PRO A 179 -19.80 -3.39 -5.59
C PRO A 179 -21.04 -2.81 -4.92
N ALA A 180 -22.23 -3.12 -5.45
CA ALA A 180 -23.51 -2.88 -4.78
C ALA A 180 -24.00 -4.10 -4.02
N GLY A 181 -23.48 -5.28 -4.34
CA GLY A 181 -23.83 -6.53 -3.66
C GLY A 181 -22.92 -7.67 -4.07
N GLY A 182 -23.09 -8.80 -3.41
CA GLY A 182 -22.31 -9.99 -3.71
C GLY A 182 -22.57 -11.14 -2.75
N ASN A 183 -21.82 -12.21 -2.97
CA ASN A 183 -21.77 -13.36 -2.08
C ASN A 183 -20.35 -13.91 -2.00
N PHE A 184 -20.08 -14.63 -0.94
CA PHE A 184 -18.84 -15.37 -0.72
C PHE A 184 -19.08 -16.52 0.25
N THR A 185 -18.14 -17.46 0.26
CA THR A 185 -18.12 -18.58 1.21
C THR A 185 -16.92 -18.43 2.12
N LEU A 186 -17.15 -18.48 3.44
CA LEU A 186 -16.09 -18.64 4.44
C LEU A 186 -15.90 -20.13 4.72
N GLN A 187 -14.67 -20.60 4.67
CA GLN A 187 -14.30 -21.94 5.11
C GLN A 187 -13.33 -21.84 6.28
N TYR A 188 -13.56 -22.62 7.33
CA TYR A 188 -12.76 -22.63 8.55
C TYR A 188 -12.71 -24.04 9.14
N ASP A 189 -11.78 -24.28 10.05
CA ASP A 189 -11.68 -25.57 10.76
C ASP A 189 -12.69 -25.65 11.92
N PRO A 190 -13.74 -26.51 11.83
CA PRO A 190 -14.75 -26.64 12.88
C PRO A 190 -14.22 -27.31 14.16
N ASP A 191 -13.08 -27.99 14.11
CA ASP A 191 -12.45 -28.56 15.31
C ASP A 191 -11.69 -27.47 16.09
N CYS A 192 -11.37 -26.34 15.47
CA CYS A 192 -10.71 -25.19 16.08
C CYS A 192 -11.66 -24.04 16.42
N LEU A 193 -12.63 -23.78 15.56
CA LEU A 193 -13.57 -22.66 15.67
C LEU A 193 -15.02 -23.12 15.54
N GLN A 194 -15.92 -22.44 16.23
CA GLN A 194 -17.38 -22.59 16.08
C GLN A 194 -17.99 -21.24 15.74
N LEU A 195 -18.67 -21.11 14.59
CA LEU A 195 -19.37 -19.89 14.23
C LEU A 195 -20.53 -19.64 15.20
N THR A 196 -20.67 -18.41 15.66
CA THR A 196 -21.80 -17.98 16.51
C THR A 196 -22.72 -17.00 15.81
N SER A 197 -22.19 -16.12 14.99
CA SER A 197 -22.99 -15.16 14.21
C SER A 197 -22.14 -14.48 13.12
N VAL A 198 -22.81 -13.89 12.13
CA VAL A 198 -22.19 -12.93 11.19
C VAL A 198 -22.91 -11.59 11.35
N LEU A 199 -22.15 -10.56 11.66
CA LEU A 199 -22.66 -9.22 11.94
C LEU A 199 -22.40 -8.30 10.76
N LYS A 200 -23.41 -7.55 10.34
CA LYS A 200 -23.28 -6.49 9.36
C LYS A 200 -22.53 -5.30 9.99
N LEU A 201 -21.52 -4.78 9.30
CA LEU A 201 -20.75 -3.62 9.75
C LEU A 201 -20.89 -2.43 8.80
N HIS A 202 -20.87 -2.67 7.49
CA HIS A 202 -20.90 -1.59 6.51
C HIS A 202 -22.26 -0.86 6.52
N PRO A 203 -22.30 0.47 6.70
CA PRO A 203 -23.55 1.20 6.87
C PRO A 203 -24.44 1.19 5.60
N ALA A 204 -23.85 1.16 4.41
CA ALA A 204 -24.57 1.14 3.14
C ALA A 204 -25.07 -0.26 2.73
N VAL A 205 -24.71 -1.32 3.44
CA VAL A 205 -25.28 -2.65 3.24
C VAL A 205 -26.71 -2.64 3.80
N GLY A 206 -27.69 -2.77 2.93
CA GLY A 206 -29.10 -2.85 3.31
C GLY A 206 -29.46 -4.21 3.90
N LEU A 207 -29.07 -5.29 3.22
CA LEU A 207 -29.33 -6.66 3.63
C LEU A 207 -28.03 -7.46 3.70
N LEU A 208 -27.86 -8.21 4.77
CA LEU A 208 -26.84 -9.25 4.90
C LEU A 208 -27.50 -10.50 5.45
N THR A 209 -27.33 -11.60 4.74
CA THR A 209 -27.82 -12.92 5.14
C THR A 209 -26.68 -13.92 5.14
N TRP A 210 -26.78 -14.91 6.00
CA TRP A 210 -25.82 -15.99 6.06
C TRP A 210 -26.48 -17.30 6.48
N ASN A 211 -25.86 -18.40 6.12
CA ASN A 211 -26.20 -19.73 6.59
C ASN A 211 -24.96 -20.61 6.64
N GLU A 212 -24.97 -21.58 7.53
CA GLU A 212 -23.94 -22.58 7.70
C GLU A 212 -24.53 -23.96 7.38
N PRO A 213 -24.43 -24.42 6.10
CA PRO A 213 -25.04 -25.68 5.67
C PRO A 213 -24.38 -26.91 6.33
N GLN A 214 -23.13 -26.77 6.70
CA GLN A 214 -22.34 -27.75 7.45
C GLN A 214 -21.27 -27.03 8.28
N PRO A 215 -20.88 -27.55 9.45
CA PRO A 215 -19.82 -26.96 10.24
C PRO A 215 -18.57 -26.69 9.39
N GLY A 216 -17.99 -25.49 9.53
CA GLY A 216 -16.82 -25.08 8.76
C GLY A 216 -17.08 -24.44 7.42
N THR A 217 -18.34 -24.34 6.96
CA THR A 217 -18.71 -23.71 5.67
C THR A 217 -19.82 -22.73 5.86
N VAL A 218 -19.58 -21.46 5.62
CA VAL A 218 -20.55 -20.36 5.81
C VAL A 218 -20.76 -19.62 4.49
N HIS A 219 -21.98 -19.63 3.99
CA HIS A 219 -22.38 -18.81 2.85
C HIS A 219 -22.87 -17.46 3.34
N VAL A 220 -22.31 -16.39 2.81
CA VAL A 220 -22.69 -15.00 3.12
C VAL A 220 -23.14 -14.32 1.84
N SER A 221 -24.27 -13.61 1.91
CA SER A 221 -24.77 -12.76 0.82
C SER A 221 -25.08 -11.38 1.36
N PHE A 222 -24.76 -10.36 0.59
CA PHE A 222 -25.00 -8.97 0.97
C PHE A 222 -25.49 -8.15 -0.22
N SER A 223 -26.27 -7.12 0.07
CA SER A 223 -26.71 -6.15 -0.94
C SER A 223 -26.91 -4.77 -0.35
N GLY A 224 -26.59 -3.75 -1.13
CA GLY A 224 -26.88 -2.35 -0.89
C GLY A 224 -27.71 -1.76 -2.04
N THR A 225 -28.23 -0.58 -1.85
CA THR A 225 -28.96 0.18 -2.89
C THR A 225 -28.04 1.15 -3.65
N GLN A 226 -26.80 1.28 -3.19
CA GLN A 226 -25.76 2.13 -3.75
C GLN A 226 -24.44 1.36 -3.77
N PRO A 227 -23.47 1.78 -4.59
CA PRO A 227 -22.13 1.23 -4.54
C PRO A 227 -21.53 1.35 -3.13
N LEU A 228 -20.95 0.26 -2.64
CA LEU A 228 -20.32 0.21 -1.32
C LEU A 228 -18.91 0.80 -1.40
N SER A 229 -18.59 1.69 -0.49
CA SER A 229 -17.21 2.20 -0.31
C SER A 229 -16.33 1.14 0.33
N THR A 230 -15.02 1.32 0.23
CA THR A 230 -14.05 0.51 0.97
C THR A 230 -14.27 0.63 2.48
N GLY A 231 -14.09 -0.47 3.21
CA GLY A 231 -14.31 -0.50 4.65
C GLY A 231 -14.64 -1.89 5.19
N GLU A 232 -15.03 -1.95 6.45
CA GLU A 232 -15.48 -3.19 7.08
C GLU A 232 -16.86 -3.59 6.55
N LEU A 233 -16.95 -4.74 5.87
CA LEU A 233 -18.19 -5.26 5.30
C LEU A 233 -19.04 -5.96 6.36
N CYS A 234 -18.45 -6.95 7.01
CA CYS A 234 -19.08 -7.74 8.06
C CYS A 234 -18.04 -8.34 9.01
N ALA A 235 -18.50 -8.92 10.11
CA ALA A 235 -17.66 -9.67 11.02
C ALA A 235 -18.26 -11.05 11.29
N ALA A 236 -17.46 -12.09 11.12
CA ALA A 236 -17.77 -13.43 11.60
C ALA A 236 -17.32 -13.55 13.08
N MET A 237 -18.25 -13.92 13.93
CA MET A 237 -18.00 -14.13 15.36
C MET A 237 -17.86 -15.62 15.62
N PHE A 238 -16.70 -16.00 16.10
CA PHE A 238 -16.40 -17.38 16.44
C PHE A 238 -16.23 -17.55 17.94
N ARG A 239 -16.50 -18.75 18.43
CA ARG A 239 -16.05 -19.27 19.71
C ARG A 239 -14.89 -20.24 19.42
N THR A 240 -13.80 -20.09 20.14
CA THR A 240 -12.68 -21.01 20.07
C THR A 240 -13.04 -22.32 20.78
N VAL A 241 -12.93 -23.43 20.08
CA VAL A 241 -13.12 -24.81 20.61
C VAL A 241 -11.80 -25.60 20.58
N GLY A 242 -10.84 -25.19 19.75
CA GLY A 242 -9.50 -25.74 19.71
C GLY A 242 -8.67 -25.39 20.94
N THR A 243 -7.51 -26.01 21.04
CA THR A 243 -6.52 -25.86 22.12
C THR A 243 -5.35 -24.97 21.73
N ALA A 244 -4.61 -24.50 22.71
CA ALA A 244 -3.44 -23.65 22.45
C ALA A 244 -2.40 -24.36 21.57
N GLY A 245 -1.99 -23.69 20.50
CA GLY A 245 -1.14 -24.23 19.43
C GLY A 245 -1.90 -24.55 18.15
N ASP A 246 -3.22 -24.65 18.21
CA ASP A 246 -4.04 -24.84 17.02
C ASP A 246 -4.15 -23.53 16.21
N THR A 247 -4.21 -23.68 14.89
CA THR A 247 -4.45 -22.58 13.95
C THR A 247 -5.54 -22.99 12.99
N SER A 248 -6.59 -22.18 12.88
CA SER A 248 -7.56 -22.29 11.81
C SER A 248 -7.21 -21.31 10.70
N ALA A 249 -6.83 -21.80 9.53
CA ALA A 249 -6.91 -21.00 8.32
C ALA A 249 -8.39 -20.70 8.04
N VAL A 250 -8.70 -19.44 7.74
CA VAL A 250 -10.04 -19.04 7.32
C VAL A 250 -9.95 -18.48 5.92
N THR A 251 -10.60 -19.17 4.97
CA THR A 251 -10.48 -18.85 3.55
C THR A 251 -11.77 -18.27 2.99
N LEU A 252 -11.62 -17.40 1.98
CA LEU A 252 -12.71 -16.82 1.20
C LEU A 252 -12.76 -17.50 -0.17
N THR A 253 -13.83 -18.20 -0.45
CA THR A 253 -14.06 -18.88 -1.72
C THR A 253 -15.36 -18.40 -2.37
N ASP A 254 -15.56 -18.74 -3.65
CA ASP A 254 -16.76 -18.40 -4.43
C ASP A 254 -17.18 -16.92 -4.36
N VAL A 255 -16.18 -16.04 -4.30
CA VAL A 255 -16.42 -14.60 -4.23
C VAL A 255 -16.99 -14.10 -5.54
N ARG A 256 -18.20 -13.55 -5.49
CA ARG A 256 -18.88 -12.92 -6.62
C ARG A 256 -19.41 -11.57 -6.19
N MET A 257 -19.14 -10.57 -6.99
CA MET A 257 -19.58 -9.20 -6.74
C MET A 257 -20.29 -8.64 -7.95
N TYR A 258 -21.24 -7.75 -7.67
CA TYR A 258 -22.11 -7.16 -8.69
C TYR A 258 -22.22 -5.66 -8.46
N ASP A 259 -22.30 -4.91 -9.55
CA ASP A 259 -22.60 -3.48 -9.52
C ASP A 259 -24.13 -3.22 -9.32
N THR A 260 -24.53 -1.95 -9.35
CA THR A 260 -25.93 -1.53 -9.18
C THR A 260 -26.87 -2.06 -10.25
N ASP A 261 -26.34 -2.39 -11.43
CA ASP A 261 -27.12 -2.95 -12.54
C ASP A 261 -27.17 -4.48 -12.51
N GLY A 262 -26.57 -5.10 -11.49
CA GLY A 262 -26.48 -6.56 -11.36
C GLY A 262 -25.43 -7.21 -12.28
N LYS A 263 -24.59 -6.42 -12.93
CA LYS A 263 -23.50 -6.92 -13.75
C LYS A 263 -22.34 -7.37 -12.84
N SER A 264 -21.79 -8.55 -13.15
CA SER A 264 -20.62 -9.07 -12.43
C SER A 264 -19.41 -8.13 -12.60
N ILE A 265 -18.70 -7.92 -11.50
CA ILE A 265 -17.42 -7.19 -11.47
C ILE A 265 -16.31 -8.13 -11.00
N ASP A 266 -15.08 -7.84 -11.44
CA ASP A 266 -13.92 -8.62 -11.04
C ASP A 266 -13.71 -8.52 -9.53
N ALA A 267 -13.52 -9.67 -8.90
CA ALA A 267 -13.33 -9.78 -7.46
C ALA A 267 -12.15 -10.70 -7.13
N SER A 268 -11.39 -10.34 -6.12
CA SER A 268 -10.33 -11.17 -5.53
C SER A 268 -10.54 -11.31 -4.03
N ALA A 269 -9.80 -12.24 -3.41
CA ALA A 269 -9.88 -12.48 -1.98
C ALA A 269 -8.51 -12.68 -1.36
N GLU A 270 -8.37 -12.26 -0.11
CA GLU A 270 -7.20 -12.54 0.72
C GLU A 270 -7.67 -13.23 2.02
N ASP A 271 -7.08 -14.39 2.28
CA ASP A 271 -7.43 -15.25 3.40
C ASP A 271 -6.86 -14.72 4.72
N GLY A 272 -7.49 -15.12 5.82
CA GLY A 272 -7.08 -14.84 7.18
C GLY A 272 -6.78 -16.09 7.98
N SER A 273 -6.54 -15.91 9.26
CA SER A 273 -6.33 -17.01 10.21
C SER A 273 -6.74 -16.64 11.62
N VAL A 274 -7.01 -17.64 12.42
CA VAL A 274 -7.15 -17.52 13.88
C VAL A 274 -6.17 -18.46 14.55
N ASP A 275 -5.25 -17.89 15.33
CA ASP A 275 -4.29 -18.66 16.12
C ASP A 275 -4.78 -18.76 17.56
N VAL A 276 -4.86 -19.97 18.08
CA VAL A 276 -5.16 -20.24 19.50
C VAL A 276 -3.86 -20.23 20.29
N VAL A 277 -3.67 -19.22 21.13
CA VAL A 277 -2.42 -19.03 21.86
C VAL A 277 -2.61 -19.31 23.35
N LEU A 278 -1.52 -19.66 24.02
CA LEU A 278 -1.53 -19.77 25.48
C LEU A 278 -1.86 -18.41 26.12
N PRO A 279 -2.57 -18.37 27.24
CA PRO A 279 -2.80 -17.12 27.97
C PRO A 279 -1.51 -16.35 28.31
N SER A 280 -0.39 -17.05 28.51
CA SER A 280 0.94 -16.48 28.74
C SER A 280 1.47 -15.68 27.55
N ASP A 281 1.08 -16.00 26.32
CA ASP A 281 1.53 -15.29 25.12
C ASP A 281 0.84 -13.93 24.97
N ARG A 282 -0.27 -13.75 25.68
CA ARG A 282 -0.96 -12.47 25.88
C ARG A 282 -0.66 -11.85 27.24
N ALA A 283 0.29 -12.39 27.99
CA ALA A 283 0.64 -11.88 29.30
C ALA A 283 0.95 -10.39 29.23
N PRO A 284 0.41 -9.60 30.13
CA PRO A 284 0.74 -8.20 30.22
C PRO A 284 2.24 -8.05 30.46
N LYS A 285 2.84 -7.10 29.74
CA LYS A 285 4.25 -6.77 29.89
C LYS A 285 4.38 -5.56 30.80
N LEU A 286 5.33 -5.63 31.73
CA LEU A 286 5.74 -4.50 32.54
C LEU A 286 6.93 -3.83 31.85
N TRP A 287 6.88 -2.50 31.74
CA TRP A 287 7.94 -1.68 31.18
C TRP A 287 8.35 -0.63 32.19
N ALA A 288 9.65 -0.47 32.39
CA ALA A 288 10.18 0.69 33.08
C ALA A 288 10.52 1.76 32.04
N VAL A 289 9.89 2.90 32.14
CA VAL A 289 10.11 4.06 31.25
C VAL A 289 10.78 5.15 32.06
N GLY A 290 12.02 5.48 31.73
CA GLY A 290 12.77 6.57 32.35
C GLY A 290 12.34 7.94 31.78
N GLY A 291 12.22 8.93 32.65
CA GLY A 291 12.05 10.32 32.28
C GLY A 291 13.38 11.06 32.13
N ALA A 292 13.32 12.30 31.64
CA ALA A 292 14.47 13.17 31.59
C ALA A 292 14.94 13.55 33.00
N ILE A 293 16.27 13.71 33.17
CA ILE A 293 16.83 14.21 34.42
C ILE A 293 16.47 15.68 34.58
N GLN A 294 15.85 16.01 35.71
CA GLN A 294 15.43 17.37 36.05
C GLN A 294 16.65 18.22 36.53
N PRO A 295 16.54 19.56 36.56
CA PRO A 295 17.62 20.41 37.01
C PRO A 295 18.09 20.19 38.45
N ASP A 296 17.25 19.57 39.29
CA ASP A 296 17.55 19.19 40.68
C ASP A 296 18.25 17.83 40.79
N GLY A 297 18.52 17.16 39.64
CA GLY A 297 19.16 15.85 39.55
C GLY A 297 18.18 14.69 39.75
N SER A 298 16.90 14.94 39.93
CA SER A 298 15.87 13.90 40.01
C SER A 298 15.43 13.39 38.64
N ALA A 299 14.90 12.17 38.55
CA ALA A 299 14.22 11.66 37.37
C ALA A 299 13.04 10.78 37.78
N VAL A 300 11.96 10.86 37.01
CA VAL A 300 10.79 10.00 37.23
C VAL A 300 10.92 8.77 36.34
N VAL A 301 10.86 7.59 36.96
CA VAL A 301 10.74 6.32 36.26
C VAL A 301 9.33 5.79 36.46
N SER A 302 8.60 5.65 35.38
CA SER A 302 7.24 5.10 35.40
C SER A 302 7.28 3.60 35.08
N VAL A 303 6.67 2.77 35.92
CA VAL A 303 6.45 1.36 35.60
C VAL A 303 5.06 1.22 35.02
N VAL A 304 4.99 0.88 33.73
CA VAL A 304 3.75 0.81 32.96
C VAL A 304 3.39 -0.62 32.67
N LEU A 305 2.14 -0.98 32.97
CA LEU A 305 1.55 -2.26 32.59
C LEU A 305 0.91 -2.13 31.23
N GLN A 306 1.36 -2.94 30.25
CA GLN A 306 0.80 -2.99 28.93
C GLN A 306 0.37 -4.41 28.59
N GLY A 307 -0.87 -4.58 28.11
CA GLY A 307 -1.40 -5.87 27.67
C GLY A 307 -2.86 -5.78 27.26
N ARG A 308 -3.36 -6.80 26.60
CA ARG A 308 -4.77 -6.91 26.19
C ARG A 308 -5.63 -7.70 27.20
N GLY A 309 -5.10 -8.07 28.32
CA GLY A 309 -5.80 -8.83 29.37
C GLY A 309 -6.25 -7.97 30.53
N ILE A 310 -7.22 -8.46 31.31
CA ILE A 310 -7.57 -7.89 32.61
C ILE A 310 -6.55 -8.44 33.62
N VAL A 311 -5.79 -7.54 34.25
CA VAL A 311 -4.85 -7.88 35.31
C VAL A 311 -5.51 -7.48 36.64
N CYS A 312 -5.79 -8.46 37.49
CA CYS A 312 -6.42 -8.24 38.80
C CYS A 312 -5.40 -8.09 39.93
N GLY A 313 -4.14 -8.33 39.66
CA GLY A 313 -3.05 -8.16 40.62
C GLY A 313 -1.74 -8.72 40.08
N GLY A 314 -0.66 -8.37 40.73
CA GLY A 314 0.68 -8.83 40.35
C GLY A 314 1.75 -8.29 41.28
N SER A 315 2.98 -8.72 41.04
CA SER A 315 4.15 -8.20 41.72
C SER A 315 5.33 -8.06 40.75
N PHE A 316 6.19 -7.12 41.03
CA PHE A 316 7.47 -6.98 40.33
C PHE A 316 8.57 -6.50 41.25
N THR A 317 9.80 -6.71 40.83
CA THR A 317 10.98 -6.20 41.50
C THR A 317 11.74 -5.30 40.54
N LEU A 318 12.02 -4.06 40.94
CA LEU A 318 12.87 -3.12 40.23
C LEU A 318 14.22 -3.06 40.92
N THR A 319 15.29 -3.34 40.20
CA THR A 319 16.67 -3.21 40.69
C THR A 319 17.30 -1.94 40.11
N TYR A 320 18.04 -1.20 40.92
CA TYR A 320 18.69 0.04 40.56
C TYR A 320 20.02 0.19 41.29
N ASP A 321 20.87 1.13 40.82
CA ASP A 321 22.15 1.38 41.45
C ASP A 321 21.94 1.92 42.89
N GLN A 322 22.63 1.34 43.85
CA GLN A 322 22.53 1.71 45.27
C GLN A 322 22.95 3.16 45.58
N SER A 323 23.65 3.82 44.66
CA SER A 323 23.98 5.24 44.78
C SER A 323 22.77 6.16 44.59
N LEU A 324 21.67 5.63 44.05
CA LEU A 324 20.42 6.37 43.85
C LEU A 324 19.50 6.23 45.07
N SER A 325 18.85 7.31 45.46
CA SER A 325 17.74 7.30 46.42
C SER A 325 16.42 7.22 45.64
N VAL A 326 15.56 6.29 45.99
CA VAL A 326 14.27 6.11 45.33
C VAL A 326 13.14 6.43 46.28
N GLN A 327 12.25 7.30 45.82
CA GLN A 327 10.97 7.57 46.45
C GLN A 327 9.86 7.05 45.53
N ALA A 328 9.01 6.19 46.03
CA ALA A 328 7.96 5.58 45.23
C ALA A 328 6.60 6.23 45.59
N GLU A 329 5.86 6.61 44.55
CA GLU A 329 4.50 7.10 44.66
C GLU A 329 3.52 6.05 44.07
N PRO A 330 2.88 5.24 44.91
CA PRO A 330 1.93 4.25 44.45
C PRO A 330 0.63 4.93 43.97
N SER A 331 0.12 4.41 42.83
CA SER A 331 -1.23 4.74 42.38
C SER A 331 -2.17 3.57 42.72
N GLY A 332 -3.26 3.83 43.42
CA GLY A 332 -4.26 2.84 43.81
C GLY A 332 -3.84 1.95 45.00
N THR A 333 -4.15 0.66 44.95
CA THR A 333 -3.92 -0.29 46.07
C THR A 333 -2.55 -0.98 45.99
N CYS A 334 -1.52 -0.29 45.58
CA CYS A 334 -0.17 -0.82 45.45
C CYS A 334 0.57 -0.80 46.79
N GLN A 335 1.17 -1.92 47.18
CA GLN A 335 2.08 -1.98 48.33
C GLN A 335 3.52 -1.99 47.83
N ILE A 336 4.36 -1.12 48.40
CA ILE A 336 5.75 -0.97 48.02
C ILE A 336 6.66 -1.22 49.23
N ASN A 337 7.66 -2.03 49.01
CA ASN A 337 8.75 -2.27 49.95
C ASN A 337 10.07 -1.94 49.21
N SER A 338 10.86 -1.01 49.81
CA SER A 338 12.14 -0.59 49.24
C SER A 338 13.30 -0.95 50.17
N GLU A 339 14.33 -1.52 49.60
CA GLU A 339 15.65 -1.76 50.20
C GLU A 339 16.70 -1.09 49.29
N PRO A 340 17.89 -0.76 49.82
CA PRO A 340 18.94 -0.15 48.96
C PRO A 340 19.22 -0.96 47.69
N GLY A 341 19.05 -0.40 46.53
CA GLY A 341 19.23 -1.04 45.23
C GLY A 341 18.06 -1.93 44.75
N MET A 342 16.97 -2.03 45.52
CA MET A 342 15.82 -2.88 45.17
C MET A 342 14.50 -2.29 45.65
N LEU A 343 13.51 -2.29 44.77
CA LEU A 343 12.13 -1.94 45.08
C LEU A 343 11.22 -3.11 44.68
N ARG A 344 10.39 -3.58 45.60
CA ARG A 344 9.37 -4.58 45.35
C ARG A 344 8.00 -3.96 45.44
N ALA A 345 7.19 -4.18 44.42
CA ALA A 345 5.82 -3.68 44.38
C ALA A 345 4.83 -4.83 44.15
N SER A 346 3.68 -4.77 44.83
CA SER A 346 2.52 -5.62 44.57
C SER A 346 1.26 -4.80 44.46
N PHE A 347 0.37 -5.18 43.54
CA PHE A 347 -0.86 -4.44 43.20
C PHE A 347 -2.01 -5.40 42.93
#